data_f2d43394a2cafdc1829bdf4203550a30
#
_entry.id   f2d43394a2cafdc1829bdf4203550a30
#
_cell.length_a   1.000
_cell.length_b   1.000
_cell.length_c   1.000
_cell.angle_alpha   90.00
_cell.angle_beta   90.00
_cell.angle_gamma   90.00
#
_symmetry.space_group_name_H-M   'P 1'
#
loop_
_entity.id
_entity.type
_entity.pdbx_description
1 polymer ?
#
loop_
_entity_poly.entity_id
_entity_poly.type
_entity_poly.pdbx_seq_one_letter_code
_entity_poly.pdbx_strand_id
1 'polypeptide(L)'
;MRRSESGAAGTSGDDGDRGSVTAEAAVVVPALVVFVAALLWALMAASAQIQCVDAARAGARAAARSEPRAAALETARSAAPEGAAITMGRADDLWHVRVEAPTPGPRGIALTLTAEAVAPAEDTAAGVGP
;
A
#
# COMPACT_ATOMS: atom_id res chain seq x y z
N MET A 1 17.90 56.41 59.21
CA MET A 1 17.48 56.23 57.83
C MET A 1 18.03 54.91 57.32
N ARG A 2 17.16 53.96 57.16
CA ARG A 2 17.49 52.67 56.54
C ARG A 2 16.71 52.55 55.26
N ARG A 3 17.43 52.47 54.16
CA ARG A 3 16.85 52.18 52.87
C ARG A 3 16.84 50.67 52.69
N SER A 4 15.68 50.10 52.66
CA SER A 4 15.50 48.69 52.29
C SER A 4 15.46 48.63 50.78
N GLU A 5 16.47 48.14 50.17
CA GLU A 5 16.44 47.76 48.77
C GLU A 5 15.97 46.30 48.70
N SER A 6 14.72 46.14 48.38
CA SER A 6 14.15 44.84 47.98
C SER A 6 14.58 44.60 46.56
N GLY A 7 15.60 43.78 46.38
CA GLY A 7 15.94 43.23 45.06
C GLY A 7 14.84 42.34 44.56
N ALA A 8 14.10 42.81 43.58
CA ALA A 8 13.21 41.96 42.82
C ALA A 8 14.10 41.12 41.89
N ALA A 9 14.39 39.89 42.28
CA ALA A 9 14.95 38.90 41.38
C ALA A 9 13.90 38.53 40.34
N GLY A 10 14.08 39.03 39.13
CA GLY A 10 13.23 38.73 38.01
C GLY A 10 13.36 37.26 37.57
N THR A 11 12.31 36.51 37.71
CA THR A 11 12.15 35.16 37.15
C THR A 11 11.77 35.24 35.69
N SER A 12 12.51 35.96 34.88
CA SER A 12 12.20 36.14 33.45
C SER A 12 12.70 35.00 32.56
N GLY A 13 13.48 34.06 33.08
CA GLY A 13 14.06 32.99 32.30
C GLY A 13 13.19 31.76 32.10
N ASP A 14 12.26 31.52 33.02
CA ASP A 14 11.48 30.27 33.05
C ASP A 14 10.29 30.28 32.06
N ASP A 15 9.67 31.40 31.81
CA ASP A 15 8.53 31.56 30.90
C ASP A 15 8.96 31.49 29.43
N GLY A 16 10.15 31.94 29.08
CA GLY A 16 10.73 31.83 27.73
C GLY A 16 11.07 30.40 27.36
N ASP A 17 11.62 29.61 28.29
CA ASP A 17 11.97 28.20 28.05
C ASP A 17 10.71 27.33 27.92
N ARG A 18 9.65 27.58 28.67
CA ARG A 18 8.36 26.89 28.54
C ARG A 18 7.68 27.21 27.23
N GLY A 19 7.68 28.45 26.77
CA GLY A 19 7.14 28.87 25.49
C GLY A 19 7.88 28.24 24.31
N SER A 20 9.22 28.11 24.42
CA SER A 20 10.05 27.45 23.40
C SER A 20 9.76 25.96 23.32
N VAL A 21 9.70 25.22 24.42
CA VAL A 21 9.36 23.78 24.45
C VAL A 21 7.94 23.53 23.92
N THR A 22 6.97 24.37 24.24
CA THR A 22 5.59 24.25 23.73
C THR A 22 5.54 24.51 22.22
N ALA A 23 6.32 25.49 21.71
CA ALA A 23 6.42 25.76 20.29
C ALA A 23 7.07 24.59 19.53
N GLU A 24 8.12 23.97 20.07
CA GLU A 24 8.74 22.77 19.52
C GLU A 24 7.79 21.59 19.49
N ALA A 25 7.03 21.34 20.58
CA ALA A 25 6.01 20.28 20.64
C ALA A 25 4.90 20.52 19.63
N ALA A 26 4.50 21.78 19.40
CA ALA A 26 3.47 22.14 18.43
C ALA A 26 3.86 21.82 16.99
N VAL A 27 5.14 21.73 16.67
CA VAL A 27 5.68 21.32 15.36
C VAL A 27 5.95 19.82 15.31
N VAL A 28 6.53 19.26 16.36
CA VAL A 28 6.95 17.85 16.40
C VAL A 28 5.74 16.90 16.41
N VAL A 29 4.70 17.21 17.19
CA VAL A 29 3.52 16.34 17.29
C VAL A 29 2.79 16.19 15.95
N PRO A 30 2.45 17.26 15.21
CA PRO A 30 1.88 17.11 13.88
C PRO A 30 2.80 16.38 12.89
N ALA A 31 4.11 16.63 12.95
CA ALA A 31 5.07 15.95 12.11
C ALA A 31 5.10 14.45 12.36
N LEU A 32 5.06 14.01 13.63
CA LEU A 32 4.97 12.60 13.99
C LEU A 32 3.65 11.97 13.51
N VAL A 33 2.54 12.68 13.63
CA VAL A 33 1.23 12.20 13.14
C VAL A 33 1.27 11.97 11.64
N VAL A 34 1.81 12.93 10.88
CA VAL A 34 1.96 12.80 9.42
C VAL A 34 2.90 11.65 9.07
N PHE A 35 4.00 11.50 9.80
CA PHE A 35 4.95 10.40 9.59
C PHE A 35 4.31 9.03 9.83
N VAL A 36 3.59 8.86 10.94
CA VAL A 36 2.88 7.61 11.24
C VAL A 36 1.79 7.34 10.20
N ALA A 37 1.03 8.36 9.80
CA ALA A 37 0.03 8.22 8.74
C ALA A 37 0.64 7.77 7.41
N ALA A 38 1.81 8.31 7.05
CA ALA A 38 2.56 7.91 5.86
C ALA A 38 3.03 6.46 5.93
N LEU A 39 3.52 6.00 7.10
CA LEU A 39 3.91 4.60 7.30
C LEU A 39 2.71 3.66 7.20
N LEU A 40 1.58 4.00 7.79
CA LEU A 40 0.35 3.21 7.68
C LEU A 40 -0.14 3.13 6.24
N TRP A 41 -0.11 4.24 5.51
CA TRP A 41 -0.45 4.25 4.10
C TRP A 41 0.49 3.36 3.27
N ALA A 42 1.80 3.46 3.51
CA ALA A 42 2.78 2.60 2.84
C ALA A 42 2.54 1.11 3.11
N LEU A 43 2.17 0.76 4.34
CA LEU A 43 1.84 -0.62 4.72
C LEU A 43 0.57 -1.11 4.00
N MET A 44 -0.45 -0.27 3.91
CA MET A 44 -1.68 -0.58 3.17
C MET A 44 -1.39 -0.76 1.67
N ALA A 45 -0.55 0.09 1.09
CA ALA A 45 -0.13 -0.03 -0.31
C ALA A 45 0.65 -1.32 -0.57
N ALA A 46 1.56 -1.69 0.34
CA ALA A 46 2.29 -2.96 0.26
C ALA A 46 1.37 -4.17 0.35
N SER A 47 0.39 -4.15 1.24
CA SER A 47 -0.63 -5.19 1.35
C SER A 47 -1.45 -5.33 0.06
N ALA A 48 -1.89 -4.22 -0.51
CA ALA A 48 -2.62 -4.22 -1.78
C ALA A 48 -1.77 -4.77 -2.95
N GLN A 49 -0.46 -4.45 -2.97
CA GLN A 49 0.47 -5.01 -3.96
C GLN A 49 0.59 -6.53 -3.84
N ILE A 50 0.69 -7.05 -2.63
CA ILE A 50 0.71 -8.51 -2.38
C ILE A 50 -0.57 -9.15 -2.91
N GLN A 51 -1.73 -8.56 -2.64
CA GLN A 51 -3.02 -9.04 -3.14
C GLN A 51 -3.07 -9.05 -4.68
N CYS A 52 -2.51 -8.04 -5.35
CA CYS A 52 -2.41 -8.03 -6.81
C CYS A 52 -1.56 -9.21 -7.34
N VAL A 53 -0.43 -9.50 -6.70
CA VAL A 53 0.44 -10.62 -7.06
C VAL A 53 -0.27 -11.96 -6.84
N ASP A 54 -0.94 -12.13 -5.71
CA ASP A 54 -1.66 -13.36 -5.38
C ASP A 54 -2.84 -13.57 -6.34
N ALA A 55 -3.57 -12.52 -6.68
CA ALA A 55 -4.66 -12.55 -7.65
C ALA A 55 -4.17 -12.97 -9.04
N ALA A 56 -3.06 -12.37 -9.51
CA ALA A 56 -2.47 -12.71 -10.79
C ALA A 56 -2.03 -14.19 -10.84
N ARG A 57 -1.37 -14.66 -9.78
CA ARG A 57 -0.95 -16.07 -9.67
C ARG A 57 -2.14 -17.04 -9.57
N ALA A 58 -3.16 -16.68 -8.81
CA ALA A 58 -4.36 -17.51 -8.67
C ALA A 58 -5.10 -17.65 -10.00
N GLY A 59 -5.29 -16.54 -10.73
CA GLY A 59 -5.88 -16.54 -12.06
C GLY A 59 -5.07 -17.34 -13.08
N ALA A 60 -3.75 -17.17 -13.09
CA ALA A 60 -2.87 -17.89 -14.00
C ALA A 60 -2.91 -19.42 -13.75
N ARG A 61 -2.91 -19.85 -12.49
CA ARG A 61 -3.03 -21.28 -12.15
C ARG A 61 -4.39 -21.86 -12.53
N ALA A 62 -5.47 -21.11 -12.33
CA ALA A 62 -6.81 -21.53 -12.72
C ALA A 62 -6.91 -21.69 -14.25
N ALA A 63 -6.38 -20.72 -14.99
CA ALA A 63 -6.33 -20.78 -16.45
C ALA A 63 -5.45 -21.96 -16.96
N ALA A 64 -4.31 -22.22 -16.29
CA ALA A 64 -3.44 -23.33 -16.62
C ALA A 64 -4.15 -24.71 -16.48
N ARG A 65 -5.01 -24.86 -15.48
CA ARG A 65 -5.83 -26.06 -15.29
C ARG A 65 -6.98 -26.20 -16.28
N SER A 66 -7.04 -25.37 -17.30
CA SER A 66 -8.11 -25.35 -18.29
C SER A 66 -9.50 -25.06 -17.70
N GLU A 67 -9.54 -24.34 -16.58
CA GLU A 67 -10.80 -23.83 -16.05
C GLU A 67 -11.44 -22.83 -17.05
N PRO A 68 -12.76 -22.74 -17.12
CA PRO A 68 -13.42 -21.73 -17.95
C PRO A 68 -12.90 -20.34 -17.62
N ARG A 69 -12.68 -19.49 -18.62
CA ARG A 69 -12.16 -18.13 -18.45
C ARG A 69 -12.91 -17.33 -17.38
N ALA A 70 -14.22 -17.46 -17.32
CA ALA A 70 -15.04 -16.80 -16.31
C ALA A 70 -14.73 -17.27 -14.90
N ALA A 71 -14.48 -18.57 -14.70
CA ALA A 71 -14.11 -19.13 -13.40
C ALA A 71 -12.71 -18.69 -12.97
N ALA A 72 -11.75 -18.69 -13.91
CA ALA A 72 -10.40 -18.21 -13.65
C ALA A 72 -10.36 -16.71 -13.29
N LEU A 73 -11.15 -15.89 -13.98
CA LEU A 73 -11.32 -14.48 -13.66
C LEU A 73 -11.96 -14.27 -12.27
N GLU A 74 -12.96 -15.06 -11.91
CA GLU A 74 -13.59 -14.99 -10.60
C GLU A 74 -12.61 -15.38 -9.48
N THR A 75 -11.82 -16.42 -9.71
CA THR A 75 -10.74 -16.83 -8.80
C THR A 75 -9.73 -15.69 -8.58
N ALA A 76 -9.32 -15.02 -9.65
CA ALA A 76 -8.44 -13.86 -9.55
C ALA A 76 -9.10 -12.69 -8.80
N ARG A 77 -10.37 -12.39 -9.09
CA ARG A 77 -11.11 -11.32 -8.43
C ARG A 77 -11.25 -11.53 -6.93
N SER A 78 -11.47 -12.77 -6.50
CA SER A 78 -11.62 -13.08 -5.07
C SER A 78 -10.36 -12.83 -4.25
N ALA A 79 -9.18 -12.85 -4.89
CA ALA A 79 -7.89 -12.57 -4.27
C ALA A 79 -7.42 -11.12 -4.47
N ALA A 80 -8.04 -10.39 -5.41
CA ALA A 80 -7.63 -9.03 -5.77
C ALA A 80 -8.14 -7.98 -4.78
N PRO A 81 -7.44 -6.83 -4.63
CA PRO A 81 -7.98 -5.72 -3.88
C PRO A 81 -9.20 -5.10 -4.57
N GLU A 82 -9.99 -4.33 -3.81
CA GLU A 82 -11.12 -3.59 -4.36
C GLU A 82 -10.70 -2.65 -5.49
N GLY A 83 -11.55 -2.58 -6.51
CA GLY A 83 -11.31 -1.71 -7.67
C GLY A 83 -10.26 -2.24 -8.64
N ALA A 84 -9.80 -3.49 -8.48
CA ALA A 84 -8.82 -4.08 -9.37
C ALA A 84 -9.42 -4.39 -10.75
N ALA A 85 -8.67 -4.05 -11.79
CA ALA A 85 -8.91 -4.48 -13.17
C ALA A 85 -8.04 -5.69 -13.48
N ILE A 86 -8.64 -6.77 -13.96
CA ILE A 86 -7.95 -8.01 -14.28
C ILE A 86 -8.07 -8.28 -15.77
N THR A 87 -6.93 -8.44 -16.41
CA THR A 87 -6.84 -8.80 -17.83
C THR A 87 -6.19 -10.16 -17.94
N MET A 88 -6.80 -11.03 -18.73
CA MET A 88 -6.31 -12.37 -18.98
C MET A 88 -6.16 -12.57 -20.50
N GLY A 89 -5.03 -13.02 -20.92
CA GLY A 89 -4.75 -13.31 -22.32
C GLY A 89 -3.91 -14.57 -22.46
N ARG A 90 -3.94 -15.15 -23.65
CA ARG A 90 -3.06 -16.24 -24.04
C ARG A 90 -2.14 -15.77 -25.16
N ALA A 91 -0.85 -15.97 -24.99
CA ALA A 91 0.15 -15.72 -26.00
C ALA A 91 1.03 -16.97 -26.09
N ASP A 92 1.15 -17.52 -27.27
CA ASP A 92 1.77 -18.82 -27.50
C ASP A 92 1.11 -19.90 -26.60
N ASP A 93 1.89 -20.64 -25.85
CA ASP A 93 1.41 -21.65 -24.91
C ASP A 93 1.39 -21.14 -23.44
N LEU A 94 1.35 -19.83 -23.26
CA LEU A 94 1.39 -19.21 -21.96
C LEU A 94 0.12 -18.39 -21.69
N TRP A 95 -0.42 -18.56 -20.51
CA TRP A 95 -1.44 -17.69 -19.96
C TRP A 95 -0.79 -16.51 -19.24
N HIS A 96 -1.20 -15.31 -19.60
CA HIS A 96 -0.79 -14.06 -18.97
C HIS A 96 -1.98 -13.48 -18.22
N VAL A 97 -1.81 -13.25 -16.94
CA VAL A 97 -2.82 -12.59 -16.09
C VAL A 97 -2.19 -11.34 -15.50
N ARG A 98 -2.78 -10.20 -15.81
CA ARG A 98 -2.36 -8.89 -15.31
C ARG A 98 -3.46 -8.32 -14.42
N VAL A 99 -3.05 -7.85 -13.27
CA VAL A 99 -3.91 -7.20 -12.26
C VAL A 99 -3.42 -5.79 -12.05
N GLU A 100 -4.31 -4.84 -12.16
CA GLU A 100 -4.05 -3.43 -11.87
C GLU A 100 -5.05 -2.95 -10.83
N ALA A 101 -4.57 -2.27 -9.80
CA ALA A 101 -5.41 -1.73 -8.75
C ALA A 101 -4.91 -0.37 -8.28
N PRO A 102 -5.80 0.55 -7.87
CA PRO A 102 -5.37 1.78 -7.24
C PRO A 102 -4.84 1.50 -5.83
N THR A 103 -3.84 2.28 -5.39
CA THR A 103 -3.45 2.26 -3.98
C THR A 103 -4.61 2.73 -3.10
N PRO A 104 -4.82 2.12 -1.93
CA PRO A 104 -5.79 2.64 -0.97
C PRO A 104 -5.37 4.03 -0.49
N GLY A 105 -6.35 4.90 -0.25
CA GLY A 105 -6.12 6.23 0.28
C GLY A 105 -6.78 7.35 -0.51
N PRO A 106 -6.41 8.60 -0.23
CA PRO A 106 -6.98 9.77 -0.90
C PRO A 106 -6.70 9.75 -2.40
N ARG A 107 -7.70 10.12 -3.20
CA ARG A 107 -7.61 10.10 -4.67
C ARG A 107 -6.44 10.94 -5.24
N GLY A 108 -6.03 12.00 -4.53
CA GLY A 108 -4.94 12.87 -4.96
C GLY A 108 -3.54 12.27 -4.93
N ILE A 109 -3.37 11.14 -4.23
CA ILE A 109 -2.09 10.42 -4.12
C ILE A 109 -2.21 8.96 -4.56
N ALA A 110 -3.29 8.61 -5.25
CA ALA A 110 -3.49 7.26 -5.75
C ALA A 110 -2.44 6.91 -6.82
N LEU A 111 -1.74 5.83 -6.61
CA LEU A 111 -0.81 5.21 -7.55
C LEU A 111 -1.47 3.95 -8.11
N THR A 112 -1.08 3.54 -9.29
CA THR A 112 -1.52 2.28 -9.87
C THR A 112 -0.54 1.18 -9.51
N LEU A 113 -1.03 0.16 -8.81
CA LEU A 113 -0.31 -1.06 -8.52
C LEU A 113 -0.54 -2.04 -9.67
N THR A 114 0.51 -2.70 -10.10
CA THR A 114 0.44 -3.68 -11.20
C THR A 114 1.15 -4.96 -10.81
N ALA A 115 0.52 -6.09 -11.12
CA ALA A 115 1.14 -7.40 -11.01
C ALA A 115 0.80 -8.24 -12.25
N GLU A 116 1.73 -9.05 -12.68
CA GLU A 116 1.54 -9.99 -13.78
C GLU A 116 2.05 -11.37 -13.38
N ALA A 117 1.31 -12.39 -13.77
CA ALA A 117 1.72 -13.79 -13.63
C ALA A 117 1.54 -14.54 -14.95
N VAL A 118 2.43 -15.46 -15.18
CA VAL A 118 2.44 -16.30 -16.39
C VAL A 118 2.39 -17.76 -15.95
N ALA A 119 1.59 -18.55 -16.63
CA ALA A 119 1.50 -19.99 -16.42
C ALA A 119 1.42 -20.73 -17.75
N PRO A 120 2.08 -21.89 -17.91
CA PRO A 120 1.94 -22.70 -19.10
C PRO A 120 0.52 -23.26 -19.20
N ALA A 121 0.00 -23.35 -20.42
CA ALA A 121 -1.26 -24.01 -20.68
C ALA A 121 -1.06 -25.53 -20.62
N GLU A 122 -1.71 -26.21 -19.68
CA GLU A 122 -1.56 -27.65 -19.46
C GLU A 122 -2.16 -28.48 -20.60
N ASP A 123 -3.08 -27.91 -21.37
CA ASP A 123 -3.68 -28.53 -22.53
C ASP A 123 -2.67 -28.84 -23.68
N THR A 124 -1.54 -28.12 -23.70
CA THR A 124 -0.47 -28.36 -24.67
C THR A 124 0.35 -29.61 -24.32
N ALA A 125 0.46 -29.95 -23.04
CA ALA A 125 1.20 -31.13 -22.59
C ALA A 125 0.51 -32.45 -22.93
N ALA A 126 -0.82 -32.45 -23.10
CA ALA A 126 -1.60 -33.61 -23.47
C ALA A 126 -1.46 -34.00 -24.99
N GLY A 127 -0.90 -33.10 -25.80
CA GLY A 127 -0.68 -33.33 -27.25
C GLY A 127 0.61 -34.03 -27.60
N VAL A 128 1.53 -34.25 -26.66
CA VAL A 128 2.81 -34.93 -26.86
C VAL A 128 2.69 -36.36 -26.34
N GLY A 129 1.80 -37.12 -26.95
CA GLY A 129 1.75 -38.57 -26.77
C GLY A 129 2.67 -39.26 -27.81
N PRO A 130 3.17 -40.46 -27.51
CA PRO A 130 3.99 -41.21 -28.46
C PRO A 130 3.25 -41.58 -29.73
#